data_0dcc45e5ae591932ed08a789d60c29cb
#
_entry.id   0dcc45e5ae591932ed08a789d60c29cb
#
_cell.length_a   1.000
_cell.length_b   1.000
_cell.length_c   1.000
_cell.angle_alpha   90.00
_cell.angle_beta   90.00
_cell.angle_gamma   90.00
#
_symmetry.space_group_name_H-M   'P 1'
#
loop_
_entity.id
_entity.type
_entity.pdbx_description
1 polymer ?
#
loop_
_entity_poly.entity_id
_entity_poly.type
_entity_poly.pdbx_seq_one_letter_code
_entity_poly.pdbx_strand_id
1 'polypeptide(L)'
;MGWSPPAENTHSSLVEAMQRMDGVEFDLRLTADDQLVVHHDHTVSISAEMFDGRPKYVEEWNMADLEEVGFCSFEKLMSDKEWLVPWQEHSKVACLEIKRSLPKVAKDPTKRMARVMELATEMVDEAGIHDQAAVFYAFHRPMAKVAKLSGSKRPWSRLLPIVPRTGSHNSKRL
;
A
#
# COMPACT_ATOMS: atom_id res chain seq x y z
N MET A 1 4.13 19.48 -25.79
CA MET A 1 4.77 18.95 -24.55
C MET A 1 4.12 17.62 -24.26
N GLY A 2 4.87 16.53 -24.20
CA GLY A 2 4.35 15.21 -23.84
C GLY A 2 4.06 15.16 -22.33
N TRP A 3 2.91 14.60 -21.94
CA TRP A 3 2.63 14.27 -20.55
C TRP A 3 3.63 13.19 -20.07
N SER A 4 4.23 13.40 -18.91
CA SER A 4 5.07 12.40 -18.25
C SER A 4 4.34 11.97 -16.96
N PRO A 5 4.10 10.67 -16.73
CA PRO A 5 3.47 10.22 -15.51
C PRO A 5 4.34 10.58 -14.29
N PRO A 6 3.74 11.04 -13.18
CA PRO A 6 4.47 11.23 -11.94
C PRO A 6 4.99 9.88 -11.40
N ALA A 7 5.98 9.93 -10.52
CA ALA A 7 6.52 8.73 -9.89
C ALA A 7 5.45 8.00 -9.07
N GLU A 8 5.44 6.67 -9.12
CA GLU A 8 4.49 5.83 -8.40
C GLU A 8 4.56 6.02 -6.88
N ASN A 9 3.44 5.82 -6.19
CA ASN A 9 3.35 5.88 -4.73
C ASN A 9 3.85 7.21 -4.12
N THR A 10 3.80 8.31 -4.89
CA THR A 10 4.05 9.65 -4.38
C THR A 10 2.75 10.38 -4.04
N HIS A 11 2.82 11.33 -3.11
CA HIS A 11 1.66 12.17 -2.76
C HIS A 11 1.03 12.82 -4.01
N SER A 12 1.85 13.46 -4.85
CA SER A 12 1.35 14.15 -6.05
C SER A 12 0.72 13.21 -7.08
N SER A 13 1.29 12.01 -7.29
CA SER A 13 0.72 11.04 -8.23
C SER A 13 -0.65 10.54 -7.77
N LEU A 14 -0.80 10.29 -6.48
CA LEU A 14 -2.03 9.80 -5.91
C LEU A 14 -3.14 10.86 -5.92
N VAL A 15 -2.81 12.10 -5.55
CA VAL A 15 -3.74 13.23 -5.63
C VAL A 15 -4.21 13.46 -7.06
N GLU A 16 -3.29 13.49 -8.04
CA GLU A 16 -3.65 13.65 -9.45
C GLU A 16 -4.52 12.48 -9.96
N ALA A 17 -4.19 11.24 -9.60
CA ALA A 17 -4.99 10.08 -9.97
C ALA A 17 -6.40 10.13 -9.34
N MET A 18 -6.49 10.48 -8.06
CA MET A 18 -7.79 10.60 -7.38
C MET A 18 -8.67 11.71 -7.99
N GLN A 19 -8.08 12.79 -8.47
CA GLN A 19 -8.83 13.85 -9.12
C GLN A 19 -9.33 13.47 -10.53
N ARG A 20 -8.53 12.71 -11.30
CA ARG A 20 -8.76 12.48 -12.73
C ARG A 20 -9.36 11.13 -13.09
N MET A 21 -9.14 10.10 -12.27
CA MET A 21 -9.54 8.71 -12.54
C MET A 21 -10.75 8.31 -11.70
N ASP A 22 -11.38 7.20 -12.05
CA ASP A 22 -12.49 6.60 -11.30
C ASP A 22 -12.04 5.94 -10.00
N GLY A 23 -10.76 5.71 -9.86
CA GLY A 23 -10.14 5.15 -8.67
C GLY A 23 -8.63 5.11 -8.76
N VAL A 24 -8.01 4.64 -7.70
CA VAL A 24 -6.57 4.57 -7.55
C VAL A 24 -6.18 3.31 -6.79
N GLU A 25 -4.99 2.84 -7.07
CA GLU A 25 -4.35 1.76 -6.34
C GLU A 25 -3.03 2.26 -5.74
N PHE A 26 -2.72 1.83 -4.52
CA PHE A 26 -1.46 2.13 -3.86
C PHE A 26 -1.12 1.13 -2.76
N ASP A 27 0.15 1.13 -2.38
CA ASP A 27 0.75 0.15 -1.49
C ASP A 27 0.95 0.70 -0.08
N LEU A 28 0.57 -0.06 0.93
CA LEU A 28 0.77 0.31 2.34
C LEU A 28 1.73 -0.63 3.06
N ARG A 29 2.69 -0.03 3.78
CA ARG A 29 3.61 -0.69 4.69
C ARG A 29 3.59 -0.04 6.07
N LEU A 30 4.04 -0.79 7.07
CA LEU A 30 4.17 -0.32 8.43
C LEU A 30 5.61 0.09 8.72
N THR A 31 5.82 1.26 9.28
CA THR A 31 7.12 1.77 9.72
C THR A 31 7.54 1.17 11.08
N ALA A 32 8.73 1.49 11.57
CA ALA A 32 9.22 1.04 12.88
C ALA A 32 8.40 1.60 14.05
N ASP A 33 7.88 2.80 13.90
CA ASP A 33 7.05 3.53 14.87
C ASP A 33 5.55 3.35 14.67
N ASP A 34 5.14 2.26 14.01
CA ASP A 34 3.73 1.83 13.85
C ASP A 34 2.87 2.81 13.04
N GLN A 35 3.47 3.54 12.09
CA GLN A 35 2.78 4.41 11.15
C GLN A 35 2.70 3.80 9.74
N LEU A 36 1.81 4.33 8.89
CA LEU A 36 1.62 3.84 7.54
C LEU A 36 2.36 4.70 6.51
N VAL A 37 3.23 4.06 5.74
CA VAL A 37 3.91 4.66 4.59
C VAL A 37 3.36 4.09 3.29
N VAL A 38 3.18 4.97 2.29
CA VAL A 38 2.81 4.58 0.92
C VAL A 38 4.08 4.21 0.16
N HIS A 39 4.31 2.91 -0.04
CA HIS A 39 5.51 2.43 -0.72
C HIS A 39 5.42 0.96 -1.15
N HIS A 40 5.83 0.69 -2.40
CA HIS A 40 5.80 -0.66 -2.97
C HIS A 40 6.90 -1.58 -2.42
N ASP A 41 8.15 -1.15 -2.47
CA ASP A 41 9.30 -2.01 -2.23
C ASP A 41 9.57 -2.27 -0.74
N HIS A 42 10.33 -3.32 -0.46
CA HIS A 42 10.82 -3.59 0.89
C HIS A 42 11.92 -2.64 1.33
N THR A 43 12.62 -2.06 0.36
CA THR A 43 13.83 -1.28 0.60
C THR A 43 13.60 0.19 0.31
N VAL A 44 14.29 1.03 1.06
CA VAL A 44 14.37 2.45 0.79
C VAL A 44 15.39 2.67 -0.32
N SER A 45 14.96 3.28 -1.43
CA SER A 45 15.83 3.65 -2.57
C SER A 45 16.12 5.14 -2.51
N ILE A 46 17.24 5.49 -1.93
CA ILE A 46 17.77 6.87 -1.83
C ILE A 46 19.22 6.90 -2.34
N SER A 47 19.78 8.08 -2.60
CA SER A 47 21.17 8.21 -3.02
C SER A 47 22.13 7.64 -1.98
N ALA A 48 23.29 7.16 -2.40
CA ALA A 48 24.30 6.60 -1.49
C ALA A 48 24.74 7.60 -0.41
N GLU A 49 24.75 8.89 -0.73
CA GLU A 49 25.08 9.98 0.21
C GLU A 49 24.04 10.14 1.32
N MET A 50 22.77 9.91 1.01
CA MET A 50 21.68 9.97 1.99
C MET A 50 21.57 8.67 2.79
N PHE A 51 22.16 7.58 2.31
CA PHE A 51 22.03 6.26 2.90
C PHE A 51 22.90 6.05 4.15
N ASP A 52 23.94 6.82 4.33
CA ASP A 52 24.99 6.77 5.34
C ASP A 52 24.60 6.06 6.67
N GLY A 53 24.74 4.73 6.69
CA GLY A 53 24.45 3.89 7.87
C GLY A 53 22.98 3.72 8.24
N ARG A 54 22.04 4.27 7.47
CA ARG A 54 20.59 4.14 7.71
C ARG A 54 20.08 2.72 7.39
N PRO A 55 18.97 2.27 7.98
CA PRO A 55 18.42 0.95 7.71
C PRO A 55 18.08 0.74 6.22
N LYS A 56 18.22 -0.49 5.75
CA LYS A 56 17.90 -0.84 4.36
C LYS A 56 16.40 -1.00 4.12
N TYR A 57 15.65 -1.46 5.12
CA TYR A 57 14.25 -1.84 4.97
C TYR A 57 13.34 -0.75 5.51
N VAL A 58 12.27 -0.44 4.77
CA VAL A 58 11.27 0.58 5.12
C VAL A 58 10.71 0.36 6.53
N GLU A 59 10.48 -0.89 6.90
CA GLU A 59 9.92 -1.25 8.20
C GLU A 59 10.89 -1.06 9.40
N GLU A 60 12.11 -0.65 9.15
CA GLU A 60 13.13 -0.33 10.16
C GLU A 60 13.31 1.19 10.34
N TRP A 61 12.59 2.02 9.57
CA TRP A 61 12.61 3.47 9.64
C TRP A 61 11.41 3.99 10.42
N ASN A 62 11.57 5.12 11.11
CA ASN A 62 10.47 5.92 11.61
C ASN A 62 9.86 6.74 10.45
N MET A 63 8.58 7.09 10.58
CA MET A 63 7.89 7.82 9.51
C MET A 63 8.52 9.19 9.23
N ALA A 64 8.91 9.91 10.29
CA ALA A 64 9.55 11.22 10.15
C ALA A 64 10.83 11.17 9.28
N ASP A 65 11.69 10.16 9.50
CA ASP A 65 12.91 9.97 8.72
C ASP A 65 12.61 9.62 7.25
N LEU A 66 11.52 8.88 6.98
CA LEU A 66 11.07 8.57 5.63
C LEU A 66 10.52 9.81 4.90
N GLU A 67 9.80 10.68 5.61
CA GLU A 67 9.30 11.93 5.04
C GLU A 67 10.44 12.90 4.68
N GLU A 68 11.51 12.95 5.48
CA GLU A 68 12.71 13.73 5.16
C GLU A 68 13.36 13.33 3.83
N VAL A 69 13.27 12.06 3.46
CA VAL A 69 13.81 11.54 2.19
C VAL A 69 12.75 11.42 1.09
N GLY A 70 11.57 12.02 1.30
CA GLY A 70 10.54 12.21 0.27
C GLY A 70 9.46 11.14 0.18
N PHE A 71 9.35 10.23 1.16
CA PHE A 71 8.25 9.27 1.21
C PHE A 71 6.96 9.91 1.70
N CYS A 72 5.83 9.38 1.26
CA CYS A 72 4.50 9.83 1.63
C CYS A 72 3.95 9.01 2.80
N SER A 73 3.60 9.65 3.92
CA SER A 73 2.79 9.00 4.95
C SER A 73 1.32 8.91 4.52
N PHE A 74 0.64 7.85 4.94
CA PHE A 74 -0.80 7.73 4.67
C PHE A 74 -1.60 8.78 5.44
N GLU A 75 -1.16 9.15 6.65
CA GLU A 75 -1.75 10.23 7.44
C GLU A 75 -1.73 11.58 6.69
N LYS A 76 -0.59 11.93 6.09
CA LYS A 76 -0.46 13.15 5.28
C LYS A 76 -1.40 13.13 4.08
N LEU A 77 -1.51 11.97 3.40
CA LEU A 77 -2.44 11.81 2.29
C LEU A 77 -3.90 11.97 2.76
N MET A 78 -4.28 11.35 3.88
CA MET A 78 -5.62 11.45 4.46
C MET A 78 -5.96 12.84 5.01
N SER A 79 -4.96 13.68 5.23
CA SER A 79 -5.14 15.09 5.65
C SER A 79 -5.30 16.05 4.47
N ASP A 80 -5.01 15.61 3.25
CA ASP A 80 -5.09 16.44 2.05
C ASP A 80 -6.50 16.46 1.47
N LYS A 81 -7.09 17.65 1.40
CA LYS A 81 -8.43 17.85 0.83
C LYS A 81 -8.51 17.58 -0.67
N GLU A 82 -7.43 17.80 -1.41
CA GLU A 82 -7.38 17.50 -2.84
C GLU A 82 -7.43 15.99 -3.13
N TRP A 83 -6.97 15.17 -2.19
CA TRP A 83 -7.12 13.72 -2.18
C TRP A 83 -8.47 13.29 -1.62
N LEU A 84 -8.85 13.81 -0.46
CA LEU A 84 -9.94 13.28 0.34
C LEU A 84 -11.33 13.62 -0.22
N VAL A 85 -11.55 14.88 -0.64
CA VAL A 85 -12.85 15.33 -1.13
C VAL A 85 -13.33 14.55 -2.37
N PRO A 86 -12.50 14.35 -3.42
CA PRO A 86 -12.90 13.51 -4.55
C PRO A 86 -13.24 12.06 -4.15
N TRP A 87 -12.57 11.51 -3.17
CA TRP A 87 -12.85 10.16 -2.68
C TRP A 87 -14.17 10.08 -1.91
N GLN A 88 -14.46 11.08 -1.08
CA GLN A 88 -15.72 11.15 -0.31
C GLN A 88 -16.95 11.39 -1.19
N GLU A 89 -16.85 12.30 -2.17
CA GLU A 89 -18.01 12.87 -2.86
C GLU A 89 -18.29 12.25 -4.25
N HIS A 90 -17.29 11.65 -4.92
CA HIS A 90 -17.40 11.29 -6.33
C HIS A 90 -17.47 9.78 -6.61
N SER A 91 -17.84 8.97 -5.62
CA SER A 91 -17.97 7.50 -5.77
C SER A 91 -16.71 6.81 -6.31
N LYS A 92 -15.55 7.40 -6.07
CA LYS A 92 -14.26 6.82 -6.48
C LYS A 92 -13.86 5.69 -5.56
N VAL A 93 -13.04 4.78 -6.07
CA VAL A 93 -12.58 3.61 -5.31
C VAL A 93 -11.08 3.66 -5.11
N ALA A 94 -10.62 3.49 -3.89
CA ALA A 94 -9.22 3.23 -3.60
C ALA A 94 -9.00 1.74 -3.29
N CYS A 95 -8.03 1.14 -3.98
CA CYS A 95 -7.56 -0.21 -3.74
C CYS A 95 -6.24 -0.16 -2.96
N LEU A 96 -6.26 -0.62 -1.72
CA LEU A 96 -5.12 -0.55 -0.80
C LEU A 96 -4.44 -1.92 -0.72
N GLU A 97 -3.24 -2.04 -1.30
CA GLU A 97 -2.45 -3.26 -1.15
C GLU A 97 -1.77 -3.30 0.21
N ILE A 98 -2.09 -4.33 0.98
CA ILE A 98 -1.42 -4.60 2.25
C ILE A 98 -0.14 -5.39 1.98
N LYS A 99 0.99 -4.71 2.01
CA LYS A 99 2.28 -5.33 1.74
C LYS A 99 2.75 -6.22 2.90
N ARG A 100 3.30 -7.36 2.54
CA ARG A 100 3.88 -8.28 3.52
C ARG A 100 5.28 -7.85 3.89
N SER A 101 5.58 -7.79 5.18
CA SER A 101 6.96 -7.64 5.66
C SER A 101 7.78 -8.90 5.44
N LEU A 102 9.09 -8.73 5.24
CA LEU A 102 10.02 -9.86 5.15
C LEU A 102 10.16 -10.55 6.51
N PRO A 103 10.28 -11.91 6.55
CA PRO A 103 10.45 -12.65 7.81
C PRO A 103 11.66 -12.22 8.64
N LYS A 104 12.70 -11.69 8.00
CA LYS A 104 13.91 -11.19 8.68
C LYS A 104 13.69 -9.83 9.37
N VAL A 105 12.65 -9.08 8.96
CA VAL A 105 12.30 -7.77 9.54
C VAL A 105 11.18 -7.91 10.57
N ALA A 106 10.24 -8.83 10.33
CA ALA A 106 9.09 -9.04 11.21
C ALA A 106 8.98 -10.50 11.66
N LYS A 107 8.92 -10.73 12.98
CA LYS A 107 8.73 -12.08 13.56
C LYS A 107 7.42 -12.74 13.11
N ASP A 108 6.35 -11.95 12.99
CA ASP A 108 5.03 -12.39 12.51
C ASP A 108 4.52 -11.46 11.40
N PRO A 109 4.89 -11.73 10.13
CA PRO A 109 4.43 -10.92 9.00
C PRO A 109 2.91 -10.83 8.87
N THR A 110 2.18 -11.87 9.30
CA THR A 110 0.71 -11.86 9.20
C THR A 110 0.08 -10.89 10.20
N LYS A 111 0.58 -10.84 11.43
CA LYS A 111 0.12 -9.86 12.42
C LYS A 111 0.48 -8.44 11.99
N ARG A 112 1.66 -8.24 11.41
CA ARG A 112 2.07 -6.93 10.91
C ARG A 112 1.16 -6.46 9.76
N MET A 113 0.82 -7.33 8.81
CA MET A 113 -0.18 -7.04 7.77
C MET A 113 -1.55 -6.70 8.38
N ALA A 114 -1.98 -7.42 9.41
CA ALA A 114 -3.24 -7.13 10.10
C ALA A 114 -3.21 -5.74 10.75
N ARG A 115 -2.08 -5.33 11.32
CA ARG A 115 -1.90 -3.98 11.89
C ARG A 115 -1.96 -2.89 10.81
N VAL A 116 -1.36 -3.12 9.64
CA VAL A 116 -1.51 -2.20 8.48
C VAL A 116 -2.98 -2.03 8.12
N MET A 117 -3.72 -3.13 7.98
CA MET A 117 -5.13 -3.10 7.63
C MET A 117 -6.01 -2.45 8.71
N GLU A 118 -5.71 -2.68 9.99
CA GLU A 118 -6.39 -2.08 11.13
C GLU A 118 -6.23 -0.55 11.09
N LEU A 119 -5.00 -0.05 11.08
CA LEU A 119 -4.70 1.40 11.05
C LEU A 119 -5.30 2.08 9.80
N ALA A 120 -5.15 1.46 8.63
CA ALA A 120 -5.74 2.02 7.42
C ALA A 120 -7.27 2.03 7.48
N THR A 121 -7.91 1.01 8.10
CA THR A 121 -9.36 0.99 8.31
C THR A 121 -9.80 2.13 9.24
N GLU A 122 -9.12 2.32 10.36
CA GLU A 122 -9.40 3.40 11.31
C GLU A 122 -9.37 4.77 10.62
N MET A 123 -8.29 5.08 9.87
CA MET A 123 -8.16 6.35 9.16
C MET A 123 -9.24 6.56 8.09
N VAL A 124 -9.57 5.50 7.34
CA VAL A 124 -10.60 5.56 6.29
C VAL A 124 -12.01 5.71 6.88
N ASP A 125 -12.27 5.06 8.03
CA ASP A 125 -13.55 5.17 8.77
C ASP A 125 -13.71 6.56 9.39
N GLU A 126 -12.68 7.09 10.02
CA GLU A 126 -12.66 8.46 10.57
C GLU A 126 -12.87 9.54 9.50
N ALA A 127 -12.34 9.31 8.31
CA ALA A 127 -12.56 10.19 7.16
C ALA A 127 -13.97 10.07 6.56
N GLY A 128 -14.82 9.17 7.04
CA GLY A 128 -16.18 9.01 6.54
C GLY A 128 -16.28 8.47 5.10
N ILE A 129 -15.26 7.74 4.65
CA ILE A 129 -15.27 7.11 3.33
C ILE A 129 -16.32 5.99 3.29
N HIS A 130 -17.12 5.96 2.22
CA HIS A 130 -18.14 4.92 2.04
C HIS A 130 -17.54 3.51 2.09
N ASP A 131 -18.27 2.54 2.67
CA ASP A 131 -17.77 1.19 2.95
C ASP A 131 -17.21 0.46 1.72
N GLN A 132 -17.80 0.66 0.55
CA GLN A 132 -17.37 0.02 -0.70
C GLN A 132 -16.33 0.85 -1.49
N ALA A 133 -16.03 2.06 -1.05
CA ALA A 133 -15.08 2.94 -1.73
C ALA A 133 -13.60 2.68 -1.33
N ALA A 134 -13.35 1.86 -0.32
CA ALA A 134 -12.03 1.39 0.06
C ALA A 134 -12.00 -0.14 0.05
N VAL A 135 -11.15 -0.72 -0.79
CA VAL A 135 -11.00 -2.18 -0.92
C VAL A 135 -9.58 -2.56 -0.55
N PHE A 136 -9.44 -3.40 0.46
CA PHE A 136 -8.14 -3.94 0.84
C PHE A 136 -7.80 -5.20 0.04
N TYR A 137 -6.54 -5.37 -0.34
CA TYR A 137 -6.12 -6.60 -0.98
C TYR A 137 -4.66 -6.95 -0.69
N ALA A 138 -4.28 -8.17 -0.99
CA ALA A 138 -2.89 -8.62 -0.99
C ALA A 138 -2.71 -9.83 -1.91
N PHE A 139 -1.50 -10.02 -2.42
CA PHE A 139 -1.12 -11.23 -3.17
C PHE A 139 -0.84 -12.43 -2.26
N HIS A 140 -0.77 -12.24 -0.95
CA HIS A 140 -0.39 -13.28 0.00
C HIS A 140 -1.55 -14.17 0.44
N ARG A 141 -1.27 -15.48 0.58
CA ARG A 141 -2.25 -16.47 1.02
C ARG A 141 -2.98 -16.15 2.33
N PRO A 142 -2.36 -15.51 3.35
CA PRO A 142 -3.04 -15.30 4.62
C PRO A 142 -4.03 -14.13 4.64
N MET A 143 -4.45 -13.51 3.50
CA MET A 143 -5.32 -12.33 3.52
C MET A 143 -6.60 -12.52 4.34
N ALA A 144 -7.25 -13.68 4.27
CA ALA A 144 -8.41 -13.98 5.10
C ALA A 144 -8.09 -13.95 6.61
N LYS A 145 -6.89 -14.43 7.00
CA LYS A 145 -6.43 -14.34 8.40
C LYS A 145 -6.06 -12.91 8.78
N VAL A 146 -5.49 -12.14 7.86
CA VAL A 146 -5.20 -10.71 8.04
C VAL A 146 -6.49 -9.95 8.32
N ALA A 147 -7.50 -10.07 7.47
CA ALA A 147 -8.79 -9.41 7.65
C ALA A 147 -9.47 -9.79 8.98
N LYS A 148 -9.42 -11.08 9.35
CA LYS A 148 -9.94 -11.53 10.66
C LYS A 148 -9.19 -10.92 11.85
N LEU A 149 -7.88 -10.82 11.77
CA LEU A 149 -7.04 -10.29 12.86
C LEU A 149 -7.15 -8.78 12.99
N SER A 150 -7.30 -8.04 11.87
CA SER A 150 -7.49 -6.59 11.87
C SER A 150 -8.85 -6.16 12.41
N GLY A 151 -9.84 -7.05 12.43
CA GLY A 151 -11.22 -6.70 12.80
C GLY A 151 -11.96 -5.83 11.78
N SER A 152 -11.34 -5.48 10.66
CA SER A 152 -11.95 -4.67 9.60
C SER A 152 -13.18 -5.36 9.01
N LYS A 153 -14.22 -4.58 8.77
CA LYS A 153 -15.43 -5.01 8.06
C LYS A 153 -15.46 -4.58 6.59
N ARG A 154 -14.44 -3.85 6.17
CA ARG A 154 -14.34 -3.35 4.80
C ARG A 154 -14.09 -4.48 3.80
N PRO A 155 -14.49 -4.30 2.53
CA PRO A 155 -14.23 -5.27 1.48
C PRO A 155 -12.75 -5.60 1.37
N TRP A 156 -12.46 -6.88 1.20
CA TRP A 156 -11.09 -7.34 0.97
C TRP A 156 -11.05 -8.44 -0.08
N SER A 157 -9.92 -8.56 -0.75
CA SER A 157 -9.66 -9.59 -1.77
C SER A 157 -8.25 -10.14 -1.64
N ARG A 158 -8.08 -11.35 -2.13
CA ARG A 158 -6.77 -11.93 -2.37
C ARG A 158 -6.55 -12.01 -3.88
N LEU A 159 -5.52 -11.32 -4.35
CA LEU A 159 -5.11 -11.46 -5.74
C LEU A 159 -4.24 -12.71 -5.93
N LEU A 160 -4.47 -13.40 -7.02
CA LEU A 160 -3.63 -14.48 -7.47
C LEU A 160 -2.75 -13.97 -8.60
N PRO A 161 -1.42 -14.16 -8.55
CA PRO A 161 -0.59 -13.82 -9.69
C PRO A 161 -1.07 -14.65 -10.90
N ILE A 162 -1.31 -13.99 -12.01
CA ILE A 162 -1.51 -14.66 -13.28
C ILE A 162 -0.15 -15.24 -13.65
N VAL A 163 0.06 -16.51 -13.35
CA VAL A 163 1.18 -17.25 -13.91
C VAL A 163 0.80 -17.53 -15.36
N PRO A 164 1.46 -16.94 -16.37
CA PRO A 164 1.26 -17.36 -17.74
C PRO A 164 1.49 -18.86 -17.77
N ARG A 165 0.49 -19.62 -18.20
CA ARG A 165 0.76 -21.01 -18.58
C ARG A 165 1.73 -20.94 -19.76
N THR A 166 3.02 -20.97 -19.47
CA THR A 166 3.99 -21.34 -20.47
C THR A 166 3.60 -22.77 -20.86
N GLY A 167 2.93 -22.88 -21.97
CA GLY A 167 2.60 -24.16 -22.56
C GLY A 167 3.88 -24.90 -22.88
N SER A 168 4.41 -25.65 -21.94
CA SER A 168 5.25 -26.78 -22.26
C SER A 168 4.33 -27.82 -22.89
N HIS A 169 4.13 -27.72 -24.19
CA HIS A 169 3.71 -28.83 -24.98
C HIS A 169 4.81 -29.88 -24.90
N ASN A 170 4.81 -30.66 -23.85
CA ASN A 170 5.43 -31.96 -23.87
C ASN A 170 4.52 -32.88 -24.67
N SER A 171 4.55 -32.74 -26.00
CA SER A 171 4.21 -33.77 -26.91
C SER A 171 5.27 -34.86 -26.87
N LYS A 172 5.21 -35.71 -25.87
CA LYS A 172 5.82 -37.05 -25.87
C LYS A 172 4.84 -38.02 -25.25
N ARG A 173 3.93 -38.44 -26.07
CA ARG A 173 3.29 -39.75 -25.96
C ARG A 173 3.29 -40.37 -27.38
N LEU A 174 4.22 -41.17 -27.59
CA LEU A 174 4.11 -42.37 -28.41
C LEU A 174 4.10 -43.57 -27.48
#